data_bfe3786f699732f735a2a2e35bbc6fa4
#
_entry.id   bfe3786f699732f735a2a2e35bbc6fa4
#
_cell.length_a   1.000
_cell.length_b   1.000
_cell.length_c   1.000
_cell.angle_alpha   90.00
_cell.angle_beta   90.00
_cell.angle_gamma   90.00
#
_symmetry.space_group_name_H-M   'P 1'
#
loop_
_entity.id
_entity.type
_entity.pdbx_description
1 polymer ?
#
loop_
_entity_poly.entity_id
_entity_poly.type
_entity_poly.pdbx_seq_one_letter_code
_entity_poly.pdbx_strand_id
1 'polypeptide(L)'
;ILPFLFKNKFSIFLSGLSYFKYNIGYVLFLYFVSLKNIKKILISIIPCIAGWLSYSFITDSELLQNLFEPILTLQYFLSQENKLPVTIFSLLEYVGIHSSLKLTLPLLLSFFVICKLKFIKDDLYKLSIICLTALSFTAHQLHDYILLFPLLIFSLKNSHYLVCKINLLIIFYFFFFLRVLSYFFGFQPWDFPYGYFGY
;
A
#
# COMPACT_ATOMS: atom_id res chain seq x y z
N ILE A 1 4.60 -1.44 10.22
CA ILE A 1 4.83 -0.51 11.37
C ILE A 1 5.76 -1.15 12.40
N LEU A 2 5.43 -2.36 12.87
CA LEU A 2 6.19 -3.04 13.94
C LEU A 2 7.72 -3.12 13.74
N PRO A 3 8.27 -3.46 12.55
CA PRO A 3 9.71 -3.52 12.34
C PRO A 3 10.44 -2.20 12.55
N PHE A 4 9.74 -1.09 12.38
CA PHE A 4 10.30 0.25 12.56
C PHE A 4 10.26 0.69 14.03
N LEU A 5 9.25 0.22 14.77
CA LEU A 5 9.09 0.57 16.19
C LEU A 5 9.99 -0.28 17.09
N PHE A 6 10.09 -1.58 16.84
CA PHE A 6 10.70 -2.51 17.81
C PHE A 6 12.00 -3.15 17.33
N LYS A 7 12.35 -3.11 16.05
CA LYS A 7 13.63 -3.58 15.46
C LYS A 7 14.08 -5.01 15.87
N ASN A 8 13.23 -5.79 16.54
CA ASN A 8 13.52 -7.13 17.02
C ASN A 8 12.99 -8.22 16.05
N LYS A 9 13.40 -9.48 16.28
CA LYS A 9 13.00 -10.60 15.44
C LYS A 9 11.50 -10.82 15.45
N PHE A 10 10.84 -10.62 16.59
CA PHE A 10 9.40 -10.80 16.74
C PHE A 10 8.61 -9.77 15.94
N SER A 11 9.05 -8.50 15.95
CA SER A 11 8.40 -7.48 15.14
C SER A 11 8.57 -7.72 13.62
N ILE A 12 9.72 -8.29 13.21
CA ILE A 12 9.93 -8.69 11.82
C ILE A 12 9.00 -9.86 11.45
N PHE A 13 8.87 -10.85 12.33
CA PHE A 13 7.93 -11.96 12.16
C PHE A 13 6.49 -11.45 12.01
N LEU A 14 6.02 -10.61 12.94
CA LEU A 14 4.68 -10.02 12.89
C LEU A 14 4.44 -9.16 11.63
N SER A 15 5.49 -8.52 11.10
CA SER A 15 5.36 -7.76 9.85
C SER A 15 4.98 -8.63 8.66
N GLY A 16 5.29 -9.92 8.72
CA GLY A 16 4.91 -10.88 7.70
C GLY A 16 3.40 -11.09 7.58
N LEU A 17 2.62 -10.77 8.62
CA LEU A 17 1.17 -10.75 8.53
C LEU A 17 0.65 -9.72 7.51
N SER A 18 1.43 -8.68 7.20
CA SER A 18 1.05 -7.72 6.17
C SER A 18 1.05 -8.31 4.76
N TYR A 19 1.72 -9.45 4.55
CA TYR A 19 1.77 -10.12 3.24
C TYR A 19 0.43 -10.73 2.84
N PHE A 20 -0.47 -10.98 3.80
CA PHE A 20 -1.86 -11.33 3.49
C PHE A 20 -2.61 -10.20 2.79
N LYS A 21 -2.17 -8.97 2.99
CA LYS A 21 -2.66 -7.82 2.25
C LYS A 21 -1.58 -7.40 1.25
N TYR A 22 -1.64 -7.97 0.05
CA TYR A 22 -0.60 -7.87 -0.99
C TYR A 22 -0.16 -6.43 -1.30
N ASN A 23 -1.10 -5.48 -1.29
CA ASN A 23 -0.83 -4.07 -1.60
C ASN A 23 0.11 -3.39 -0.59
N ILE A 24 0.13 -3.84 0.66
CA ILE A 24 1.06 -3.35 1.70
C ILE A 24 2.27 -4.28 1.77
N GLY A 25 2.01 -5.58 1.73
CA GLY A 25 2.99 -6.62 1.96
C GLY A 25 4.14 -6.58 0.96
N TYR A 26 3.84 -6.38 -0.33
CA TYR A 26 4.90 -6.35 -1.34
C TYR A 26 5.87 -5.17 -1.13
N VAL A 27 5.40 -4.00 -0.72
CA VAL A 27 6.25 -2.83 -0.47
C VAL A 27 7.18 -3.09 0.72
N LEU A 28 6.65 -3.74 1.77
CA LEU A 28 7.44 -4.13 2.92
C LEU A 28 8.46 -5.22 2.56
N PHE A 29 8.08 -6.17 1.73
CA PHE A 29 8.98 -7.18 1.19
C PHE A 29 10.13 -6.54 0.38
N LEU A 30 9.81 -5.63 -0.54
CA LEU A 30 10.82 -4.88 -1.30
C LEU A 30 11.77 -4.10 -0.38
N TYR A 31 11.26 -3.54 0.72
CA TYR A 31 12.10 -2.88 1.71
C TYR A 31 13.11 -3.84 2.34
N PHE A 32 12.69 -5.03 2.75
CA PHE A 32 13.62 -6.02 3.30
C PHE A 32 14.64 -6.50 2.26
N VAL A 33 14.21 -6.69 1.00
CA VAL A 33 15.11 -7.00 -0.13
C VAL A 33 16.14 -5.89 -0.32
N SER A 34 15.72 -4.63 -0.28
CA SER A 34 16.62 -3.47 -0.43
C SER A 34 17.70 -3.38 0.64
N LEU A 35 17.41 -3.90 1.83
CA LEU A 35 18.39 -4.00 2.92
C LEU A 35 19.39 -5.15 2.74
N LYS A 36 19.23 -6.00 1.72
CA LYS A 36 20.04 -7.19 1.45
C LYS A 36 20.17 -8.12 2.67
N ASN A 37 19.16 -8.17 3.53
CA ASN A 37 19.17 -8.95 4.75
C ASN A 37 18.27 -10.18 4.62
N ILE A 38 18.83 -11.25 4.05
CA ILE A 38 18.12 -12.52 3.80
C ILE A 38 17.44 -13.04 5.07
N LYS A 39 18.08 -12.90 6.24
CA LYS A 39 17.53 -13.36 7.51
C LYS A 39 16.22 -12.65 7.87
N LYS A 40 16.13 -11.35 7.63
CA LYS A 40 14.88 -10.59 7.84
C LYS A 40 13.78 -11.02 6.86
N ILE A 41 14.15 -11.27 5.61
CA ILE A 41 13.22 -11.77 4.58
C ILE A 41 12.65 -13.11 5.02
N LEU A 42 13.50 -14.07 5.37
CA LEU A 42 13.07 -15.40 5.81
C LEU A 42 12.16 -15.34 7.04
N ILE A 43 12.52 -14.57 8.07
CA ILE A 43 11.69 -14.43 9.27
C ILE A 43 10.32 -13.81 8.94
N SER A 44 10.27 -12.82 8.05
CA SER A 44 9.01 -12.16 7.68
C SER A 44 8.09 -13.03 6.81
N ILE A 45 8.62 -13.99 6.06
CA ILE A 45 7.81 -14.88 5.21
C ILE A 45 7.12 -15.99 6.03
N ILE A 46 7.69 -16.39 7.18
CA ILE A 46 7.16 -17.50 8.00
C ILE A 46 5.65 -17.37 8.31
N PRO A 47 5.14 -16.23 8.84
CA PRO A 47 3.71 -16.11 9.14
C PRO A 47 2.84 -16.23 7.89
N CYS A 48 3.31 -15.72 6.75
CA CYS A 48 2.59 -15.81 5.50
C CYS A 48 2.47 -17.26 5.03
N ILE A 49 3.58 -18.00 5.04
CA ILE A 49 3.58 -19.43 4.68
C ILE A 49 2.69 -20.22 5.66
N ALA A 50 2.84 -20.00 6.96
CA ALA A 50 2.04 -20.68 7.96
C ALA A 50 0.53 -20.44 7.77
N GLY A 51 0.15 -19.18 7.56
CA GLY A 51 -1.24 -18.82 7.31
C GLY A 51 -1.78 -19.41 6.01
N TRP A 52 -1.01 -19.39 4.94
CA TRP A 52 -1.37 -19.98 3.66
C TRP A 52 -1.56 -21.50 3.76
N LEU A 53 -0.63 -22.23 4.42
CA LEU A 53 -0.77 -23.67 4.68
C LEU A 53 -1.99 -23.96 5.54
N SER A 54 -2.23 -23.19 6.59
CA SER A 54 -3.40 -23.33 7.46
C SER A 54 -4.71 -23.10 6.71
N TYR A 55 -4.77 -22.09 5.86
CA TYR A 55 -5.94 -21.81 5.03
C TYR A 55 -6.23 -22.96 4.07
N SER A 56 -5.23 -23.45 3.34
CA SER A 56 -5.40 -24.57 2.41
C SER A 56 -5.83 -25.85 3.12
N PHE A 57 -5.32 -26.09 4.33
CA PHE A 57 -5.73 -27.25 5.14
C PHE A 57 -7.17 -27.14 5.63
N ILE A 58 -7.61 -25.95 6.06
CA ILE A 58 -8.98 -25.74 6.58
C ILE A 58 -10.02 -25.78 5.45
N THR A 59 -9.67 -25.25 4.28
CA THR A 59 -10.60 -25.15 3.13
C THR A 59 -10.56 -26.36 2.20
N ASP A 60 -9.69 -27.33 2.47
CA ASP A 60 -9.42 -28.49 1.59
C ASP A 60 -9.16 -28.10 0.13
N SER A 61 -8.45 -26.98 -0.04
CA SER A 61 -8.18 -26.38 -1.35
C SER A 61 -6.74 -26.59 -1.79
N GLU A 62 -6.53 -26.57 -3.11
CA GLU A 62 -5.18 -26.76 -3.67
C GLU A 62 -4.22 -25.64 -3.28
N LEU A 63 -3.07 -26.00 -2.71
CA LEU A 63 -2.03 -25.08 -2.26
C LEU A 63 -1.59 -24.07 -3.35
N LEU A 64 -1.40 -24.55 -4.57
CA LEU A 64 -0.96 -23.68 -5.67
C LEU A 64 -2.07 -22.72 -6.11
N GLN A 65 -3.32 -23.16 -6.14
CA GLN A 65 -4.45 -22.32 -6.48
C GLN A 65 -4.55 -21.14 -5.50
N ASN A 66 -4.50 -21.41 -4.21
CA ASN A 66 -4.55 -20.36 -3.18
C ASN A 66 -3.39 -19.37 -3.23
N LEU A 67 -2.22 -19.80 -3.72
CA LEU A 67 -1.07 -18.91 -3.90
C LEU A 67 -1.29 -17.92 -5.06
N PHE A 68 -1.90 -18.39 -6.16
CA PHE A 68 -2.08 -17.59 -7.37
C PHE A 68 -3.41 -16.83 -7.39
N GLU A 69 -4.39 -17.23 -6.61
CA GLU A 69 -5.72 -16.60 -6.56
C GLU A 69 -5.68 -15.07 -6.34
N PRO A 70 -4.85 -14.51 -5.42
CA PRO A 70 -4.75 -13.07 -5.27
C PRO A 70 -4.23 -12.36 -6.54
N ILE A 71 -3.35 -13.00 -7.30
CA ILE A 71 -2.80 -12.46 -8.57
C ILE A 71 -3.87 -12.51 -9.66
N LEU A 72 -4.59 -13.62 -9.76
CA LEU A 72 -5.70 -13.79 -10.71
C LEU A 72 -6.84 -12.82 -10.42
N THR A 73 -7.18 -12.64 -9.15
CA THR A 73 -8.17 -11.68 -8.70
C THR A 73 -7.75 -10.25 -9.05
N LEU A 74 -6.48 -9.90 -8.83
CA LEU A 74 -5.94 -8.59 -9.22
C LEU A 74 -6.04 -8.39 -10.74
N GLN A 75 -5.68 -9.38 -11.54
CA GLN A 75 -5.81 -9.32 -13.01
C GLN A 75 -7.27 -9.12 -13.43
N TYR A 76 -8.20 -9.82 -12.78
CA TYR A 76 -9.62 -9.66 -13.02
C TYR A 76 -10.10 -8.24 -12.71
N PHE A 77 -9.71 -7.67 -11.55
CA PHE A 77 -10.04 -6.28 -11.22
C PHE A 77 -9.43 -5.28 -12.20
N LEU A 78 -8.20 -5.50 -12.63
CA LEU A 78 -7.54 -4.63 -13.60
C LEU A 78 -8.14 -4.72 -15.02
N SER A 79 -8.83 -5.82 -15.34
CA SER A 79 -9.51 -5.98 -16.63
C SER A 79 -10.91 -5.34 -16.68
N GLN A 80 -11.48 -4.99 -15.53
CA GLN A 80 -12.77 -4.28 -15.47
C GLN A 80 -12.56 -2.79 -15.68
N GLU A 81 -12.74 -2.31 -16.91
CA GLU A 81 -12.43 -0.95 -17.37
C GLU A 81 -13.07 0.19 -16.55
N ASN A 82 -14.11 -0.08 -15.75
CA ASN A 82 -14.88 0.95 -15.05
C ASN A 82 -14.68 0.99 -13.54
N LYS A 83 -13.72 0.24 -12.96
CA LYS A 83 -13.64 0.06 -11.50
C LYS A 83 -12.23 0.24 -10.91
N LEU A 84 -11.33 0.90 -11.63
CA LEU A 84 -9.99 1.09 -11.11
C LEU A 84 -9.96 2.18 -10.03
N PRO A 85 -9.44 1.86 -8.83
CA PRO A 85 -9.20 2.87 -7.82
C PRO A 85 -8.23 3.94 -8.35
N VAL A 86 -8.32 5.16 -7.82
CA VAL A 86 -7.41 6.26 -8.19
C VAL A 86 -5.99 5.91 -7.76
N THR A 87 -5.28 5.27 -8.64
CA THR A 87 -3.89 4.84 -8.47
C THR A 87 -3.13 5.17 -9.74
N ILE A 88 -1.84 4.92 -9.72
CA ILE A 88 -1.03 5.04 -10.93
C ILE A 88 -1.55 4.15 -12.07
N PHE A 89 -2.26 3.06 -11.76
CA PHE A 89 -2.86 2.19 -12.77
C PHE A 89 -3.93 2.92 -13.59
N SER A 90 -4.84 3.66 -12.94
CA SER A 90 -5.86 4.45 -13.64
C SER A 90 -5.25 5.57 -14.48
N LEU A 91 -4.16 6.17 -13.97
CA LEU A 91 -3.43 7.19 -14.71
C LEU A 91 -2.73 6.61 -15.95
N LEU A 92 -2.12 5.43 -15.84
CA LEU A 92 -1.50 4.73 -16.96
C LEU A 92 -2.54 4.30 -18.00
N GLU A 93 -3.74 3.95 -17.57
CA GLU A 93 -4.85 3.63 -18.46
C GLU A 93 -5.37 4.87 -19.21
N TYR A 94 -5.54 5.98 -18.50
CA TYR A 94 -5.92 7.26 -19.10
C TYR A 94 -4.92 7.71 -20.18
N VAL A 95 -3.63 7.46 -19.97
CA VAL A 95 -2.55 7.78 -20.94
C VAL A 95 -2.49 6.73 -22.09
N GLY A 96 -3.35 5.70 -22.07
CA GLY A 96 -3.39 4.67 -23.11
C GLY A 96 -2.30 3.62 -23.04
N ILE A 97 -1.63 3.48 -21.88
CA ILE A 97 -0.63 2.44 -21.66
C ILE A 97 -1.36 1.14 -21.34
N HIS A 98 -1.47 0.29 -22.34
CA HIS A 98 -2.09 -1.02 -22.20
C HIS A 98 -1.04 -2.11 -21.90
N SER A 99 -1.50 -3.24 -21.31
CA SER A 99 -0.76 -4.49 -21.16
C SER A 99 0.13 -4.63 -19.91
N SER A 100 1.11 -5.49 -19.98
CA SER A 100 2.06 -5.85 -18.92
C SER A 100 2.80 -4.66 -18.29
N LEU A 101 2.91 -3.53 -18.99
CA LEU A 101 3.51 -2.31 -18.48
C LEU A 101 2.71 -1.69 -17.32
N LYS A 102 1.38 -1.89 -17.24
CA LYS A 102 0.56 -1.44 -16.12
C LYS A 102 1.01 -2.05 -14.79
N LEU A 103 1.46 -3.30 -14.80
CA LEU A 103 1.95 -3.98 -13.59
C LEU A 103 3.44 -3.73 -13.33
N THR A 104 4.24 -3.79 -14.39
CA THR A 104 5.71 -3.72 -14.24
C THR A 104 6.19 -2.33 -13.86
N LEU A 105 5.61 -1.28 -14.42
CA LEU A 105 6.04 0.10 -14.15
C LEU A 105 5.83 0.52 -12.69
N PRO A 106 4.65 0.31 -12.06
CA PRO A 106 4.46 0.60 -10.64
C PRO A 106 5.40 -0.21 -9.73
N LEU A 107 5.66 -1.48 -10.06
CA LEU A 107 6.60 -2.31 -9.31
C LEU A 107 8.03 -1.75 -9.39
N LEU A 108 8.49 -1.36 -10.57
CA LEU A 108 9.82 -0.77 -10.75
C LEU A 108 9.95 0.56 -10.04
N LEU A 109 8.95 1.44 -10.14
CA LEU A 109 8.91 2.72 -9.44
C LEU A 109 8.91 2.52 -7.92
N SER A 110 8.10 1.59 -7.42
CA SER A 110 8.09 1.23 -5.99
C SER A 110 9.46 0.75 -5.54
N PHE A 111 10.09 -0.14 -6.30
CA PHE A 111 11.43 -0.64 -5.98
C PHE A 111 12.46 0.49 -5.94
N PHE A 112 12.42 1.39 -6.93
CA PHE A 112 13.32 2.54 -6.97
C PHE A 112 13.15 3.45 -5.75
N VAL A 113 11.91 3.81 -5.39
CA VAL A 113 11.60 4.61 -4.20
C VAL A 113 12.12 3.92 -2.95
N ILE A 114 11.82 2.63 -2.79
CA ILE A 114 12.21 1.83 -1.62
C ILE A 114 13.74 1.72 -1.48
N CYS A 115 14.46 1.56 -2.57
CA CYS A 115 15.94 1.53 -2.55
C CYS A 115 16.55 2.84 -2.01
N LYS A 116 15.86 3.98 -2.17
CA LYS A 116 16.33 5.27 -1.63
C LYS A 116 16.13 5.39 -0.11
N LEU A 117 15.26 4.59 0.49
CA LEU A 117 14.99 4.63 1.94
C LEU A 117 16.20 4.32 2.81
N LYS A 118 17.20 3.60 2.29
CA LYS A 118 18.44 3.32 3.03
C LYS A 118 19.21 4.60 3.43
N PHE A 119 19.02 5.68 2.70
CA PHE A 119 19.69 6.97 2.98
C PHE A 119 18.92 7.81 4.00
N ILE A 120 17.70 7.48 4.33
CA ILE A 120 16.87 8.19 5.30
C ILE A 120 17.20 7.65 6.69
N LYS A 121 17.42 8.55 7.66
CA LYS A 121 17.72 8.15 9.04
C LYS A 121 16.45 8.02 9.90
N ASP A 122 15.47 8.88 9.70
CA ASP A 122 14.24 8.90 10.48
C ASP A 122 13.33 7.71 10.11
N ASP A 123 13.07 6.85 11.09
CA ASP A 123 12.28 5.63 10.89
C ASP A 123 10.79 5.94 10.64
N LEU A 124 10.25 7.02 11.22
CA LEU A 124 8.87 7.43 10.98
C LEU A 124 8.69 7.96 9.56
N TYR A 125 9.69 8.70 9.06
CA TYR A 125 9.71 9.17 7.68
C TYR A 125 9.82 8.01 6.69
N LYS A 126 10.70 7.02 6.95
CA LYS A 126 10.75 5.79 6.14
C LYS A 126 9.40 5.10 6.08
N LEU A 127 8.76 4.92 7.24
CA LEU A 127 7.45 4.28 7.32
C LEU A 127 6.40 5.08 6.53
N SER A 128 6.42 6.40 6.63
CA SER A 128 5.52 7.27 5.85
C SER A 128 5.68 7.06 4.35
N ILE A 129 6.93 6.97 3.86
CA ILE A 129 7.20 6.73 2.43
C ILE A 129 6.76 5.32 2.02
N ILE A 130 6.98 4.29 2.83
CA ILE A 130 6.51 2.93 2.54
C ILE A 130 4.98 2.91 2.40
N CYS A 131 4.28 3.53 3.33
CA CYS A 131 2.81 3.60 3.30
C CYS A 131 2.30 4.40 2.09
N LEU A 132 2.93 5.54 1.77
CA LEU A 132 2.60 6.31 0.57
C LEU A 132 2.87 5.51 -0.71
N THR A 133 3.99 4.78 -0.77
CA THR A 133 4.32 3.93 -1.91
C THR A 133 3.26 2.84 -2.08
N ALA A 134 2.80 2.22 -1.00
CA ALA A 134 1.72 1.25 -1.05
C ALA A 134 0.42 1.87 -1.59
N LEU A 135 0.04 3.06 -1.12
CA LEU A 135 -1.18 3.74 -1.59
C LEU A 135 -1.07 4.23 -3.04
N SER A 136 0.11 4.68 -3.47
CA SER A 136 0.26 5.28 -4.81
C SER A 136 0.39 4.22 -5.92
N PHE A 137 1.04 3.11 -5.63
CA PHE A 137 1.44 2.12 -6.64
C PHE A 137 0.65 0.81 -6.59
N THR A 138 -0.36 0.70 -5.72
CA THR A 138 -1.25 -0.46 -5.69
C THR A 138 -2.72 -0.09 -5.67
N ALA A 139 -3.55 -1.03 -6.07
CA ALA A 139 -4.98 -0.91 -5.87
C ALA A 139 -5.30 -0.92 -4.36
N HIS A 140 -6.09 0.03 -3.90
CA HIS A 140 -6.46 0.16 -2.49
C HIS A 140 -7.93 0.53 -2.33
N GLN A 141 -8.47 0.26 -1.17
CA GLN A 141 -9.83 0.61 -0.79
C GLN A 141 -9.81 1.81 0.17
N LEU A 142 -10.98 2.44 0.37
CA LEU A 142 -11.09 3.64 1.20
C LEU A 142 -10.50 3.48 2.61
N HIS A 143 -10.65 2.30 3.21
CA HIS A 143 -10.11 2.02 4.55
C HIS A 143 -8.56 1.93 4.57
N ASP A 144 -7.91 1.76 3.42
CA ASP A 144 -6.45 1.74 3.35
C ASP A 144 -5.81 3.11 3.59
N TYR A 145 -6.58 4.18 3.52
CA TYR A 145 -6.09 5.52 3.86
C TYR A 145 -5.60 5.65 5.30
N ILE A 146 -5.90 4.69 6.18
CA ILE A 146 -5.25 4.58 7.49
C ILE A 146 -3.72 4.54 7.39
N LEU A 147 -3.18 4.13 6.23
CA LEU A 147 -1.74 4.16 5.95
C LEU A 147 -1.17 5.58 5.86
N LEU A 148 -2.00 6.61 5.77
CA LEU A 148 -1.54 8.00 5.86
C LEU A 148 -1.23 8.44 7.30
N PHE A 149 -1.61 7.66 8.32
CA PHE A 149 -1.34 8.00 9.73
C PHE A 149 0.16 8.22 10.04
N PRO A 150 1.12 7.41 9.54
CA PRO A 150 2.54 7.67 9.76
C PRO A 150 2.97 9.02 9.18
N LEU A 151 2.46 9.38 7.99
CA LEU A 151 2.73 10.68 7.37
C LEU A 151 2.11 11.83 8.16
N LEU A 152 0.90 11.65 8.67
CA LEU A 152 0.23 12.61 9.54
C LEU A 152 1.06 12.89 10.80
N ILE A 153 1.47 11.84 11.51
CA ILE A 153 2.29 11.94 12.73
C ILE A 153 3.63 12.61 12.41
N PHE A 154 4.29 12.20 11.33
CA PHE A 154 5.54 12.81 10.89
C PHE A 154 5.37 14.31 10.60
N SER A 155 4.31 14.69 9.88
CA SER A 155 4.04 16.06 9.49
C SER A 155 3.66 16.93 10.68
N LEU A 156 2.91 16.40 11.66
CA LEU A 156 2.61 17.09 12.92
C LEU A 156 3.89 17.35 13.72
N LYS A 157 4.75 16.33 13.87
CA LYS A 157 6.03 16.46 14.59
C LYS A 157 6.96 17.49 13.94
N ASN A 158 6.89 17.64 12.63
CA ASN A 158 7.78 18.50 11.85
C ASN A 158 7.02 19.68 11.21
N SER A 159 5.96 20.17 11.84
CA SER A 159 5.06 21.21 11.30
C SER A 159 5.72 22.57 11.06
N HIS A 160 6.95 22.79 11.54
CA HIS A 160 7.73 23.97 11.22
C HIS A 160 8.21 24.01 9.75
N TYR A 161 8.30 22.86 9.07
CA TYR A 161 8.62 22.82 7.65
C TYR A 161 7.40 23.05 6.77
N LEU A 162 7.55 23.87 5.72
CA LEU A 162 6.47 24.18 4.77
C LEU A 162 5.87 22.91 4.14
N VAL A 163 6.70 21.96 3.73
CA VAL A 163 6.26 20.70 3.13
C VAL A 163 5.34 19.93 4.08
N CYS A 164 5.67 19.89 5.38
CA CYS A 164 4.83 19.22 6.39
C CYS A 164 3.50 19.94 6.58
N LYS A 165 3.45 21.27 6.53
CA LYS A 165 2.19 22.03 6.55
C LYS A 165 1.33 21.72 5.33
N ILE A 166 1.92 21.65 4.14
CA ILE A 166 1.19 21.27 2.91
C ILE A 166 0.64 19.83 3.02
N ASN A 167 1.44 18.88 3.50
CA ASN A 167 0.97 17.51 3.74
C ASN A 167 -0.22 17.47 4.71
N LEU A 168 -0.18 18.24 5.80
CA LEU A 168 -1.29 18.32 6.75
C LEU A 168 -2.56 18.89 6.10
N LEU A 169 -2.44 19.93 5.29
CA LEU A 169 -3.56 20.50 4.55
C LEU A 169 -4.17 19.49 3.57
N ILE A 170 -3.33 18.76 2.83
CA ILE A 170 -3.76 17.72 1.89
C ILE A 170 -4.49 16.60 2.65
N ILE A 171 -3.90 16.09 3.73
CA ILE A 171 -4.51 15.03 4.53
C ILE A 171 -5.84 15.50 5.12
N PHE A 172 -5.89 16.72 5.67
CA PHE A 172 -7.11 17.30 6.21
C PHE A 172 -8.19 17.44 5.13
N TYR A 173 -7.83 17.95 3.95
CA TYR A 173 -8.74 18.07 2.81
C TYR A 173 -9.34 16.70 2.44
N PHE A 174 -8.53 15.66 2.26
CA PHE A 174 -9.01 14.34 1.87
C PHE A 174 -9.84 13.64 2.96
N PHE A 175 -9.46 13.75 4.23
CA PHE A 175 -10.15 13.02 5.28
C PHE A 175 -11.39 13.73 5.83
N PHE A 176 -11.36 15.05 5.93
CA PHE A 176 -12.40 15.80 6.60
C PHE A 176 -13.24 16.64 5.63
N PHE A 177 -12.59 17.45 4.82
CA PHE A 177 -13.30 18.42 4.00
C PHE A 177 -14.19 17.76 2.95
N LEU A 178 -13.69 16.76 2.23
CA LEU A 178 -14.50 16.03 1.25
C LEU A 178 -15.70 15.31 1.90
N ARG A 179 -15.52 14.73 3.09
CA ARG A 179 -16.63 14.10 3.82
C ARG A 179 -17.67 15.09 4.30
N VAL A 180 -17.24 16.24 4.81
CA VAL A 180 -18.16 17.30 5.22
C VAL A 180 -18.94 17.83 4.02
N LEU A 181 -18.27 18.10 2.89
CA LEU A 181 -18.95 18.50 1.66
C LEU A 181 -19.95 17.45 1.18
N SER A 182 -19.58 16.16 1.20
CA SER A 182 -20.50 15.10 0.78
C SER A 182 -21.75 15.06 1.66
N TYR A 183 -21.61 15.27 2.95
CA TYR A 183 -22.73 15.30 3.87
C TYR A 183 -23.68 16.49 3.61
N PHE A 184 -23.12 17.69 3.42
CA PHE A 184 -23.93 18.90 3.22
C PHE A 184 -24.54 19.02 1.83
N PHE A 185 -23.87 18.53 0.81
CA PHE A 185 -24.30 18.68 -0.60
C PHE A 185 -24.88 17.40 -1.20
N GLY A 186 -25.01 16.35 -0.40
CA GLY A 186 -25.54 15.05 -0.87
C GLY A 186 -24.64 14.32 -1.86
N PHE A 187 -23.39 14.76 -2.01
CA PHE A 187 -22.41 14.02 -2.81
C PHE A 187 -22.02 12.75 -2.08
N GLN A 188 -22.03 11.62 -2.74
CA GLN A 188 -21.38 10.46 -2.19
C GLN A 188 -19.87 10.76 -2.16
N PRO A 189 -19.13 10.49 -1.04
CA PRO A 189 -17.70 10.78 -0.94
C PRO A 189 -16.86 10.12 -2.05
N TRP A 190 -17.41 9.12 -2.70
CA TRP A 190 -16.87 8.40 -3.86
C TRP A 190 -17.23 9.03 -5.19
N ASP A 191 -18.13 10.01 -5.24
CA ASP A 191 -18.53 10.69 -6.48
C ASP A 191 -17.53 11.79 -6.88
N PHE A 192 -16.64 12.21 -5.96
CA PHE A 192 -15.66 13.25 -6.25
C PHE A 192 -14.33 13.07 -5.47
N PRO A 193 -13.22 12.90 -6.12
CA PRO A 193 -12.94 12.63 -7.54
C PRO A 193 -13.08 11.16 -7.92
N TYR A 194 -13.70 10.35 -7.09
CA TYR A 194 -13.76 8.89 -7.18
C TYR A 194 -15.00 8.38 -7.93
N GLY A 195 -16.02 9.20 -8.11
CA GLY A 195 -17.27 8.82 -8.79
C GLY A 195 -17.07 8.43 -10.26
N TYR A 196 -16.04 8.93 -10.91
CA TYR A 196 -15.65 8.50 -12.26
C TYR A 196 -14.70 7.28 -12.27
N PHE A 197 -14.18 6.88 -11.11
CA PHE A 197 -13.18 5.82 -11.00
C PHE A 197 -13.59 4.71 -10.01
N GLY A 198 -14.79 4.75 -9.47
CA GLY A 198 -15.14 3.99 -8.28
C GLY A 198 -16.19 2.89 -8.42
N TYR A 199 -16.78 2.65 -9.60
CA TYR A 199 -17.72 1.55 -9.83
C TYR A 199 -17.48 0.87 -11.15
#